data_2971ee7777bf88cc48df7d111e98d08f
#
_entry.id   2971ee7777bf88cc48df7d111e98d08f
#
_cell.length_a   1.000
_cell.length_b   1.000
_cell.length_c   1.000
_cell.angle_alpha   90.00
_cell.angle_beta   90.00
_cell.angle_gamma   90.00
#
_symmetry.space_group_name_H-M   'P 1'
#
loop_
_entity.id
_entity.type
_entity.pdbx_description
1 polymer ?
#
loop_
_entity_poly.entity_id
_entity_poly.type
_entity_poly.pdbx_seq_one_letter_code
_entity_poly.pdbx_strand_id
1 'polypeptide(L)'
;MASFYRFGLILVCWLIVGPNSGWAQARYPAPVEGDFSLPQFRFESGETLPVLNVHYTTVGQARKDKVGKVTNAVLIMHGTTGSGQAFLGELFAGRLFGPGQLLDAAKYYVILPDAIGHGKSSKPSNGLRMQFPKYTYDDMVLANYRLLTEKLGVAHTRLVMGTSMGGMETWVWGYKYPDFMDALMPLASLPVEIAGRNRMLRKMAIDLIQMDPEWKGGAYATQPKTGLSGAISSLIFMTSSPKQMQNLAPTRELAEAALAKTQARFLGSLDANDFIYQFDASRTYTPAPHLAAIKAPLLALNSADDQVNPPELGIMETEIKKVPKGRYILLPITDLTTGHGTHSNPAIWGNYLQEFLTQTEKSK
;
A
#
# COMPACT_ATOMS: atom_id res chain seq x y z
N MET A 1 75.77 25.76 -10.50
CA MET A 1 74.35 26.28 -10.44
C MET A 1 73.56 25.27 -9.69
N ALA A 2 73.33 25.51 -8.40
CA ALA A 2 72.61 24.59 -7.49
C ALA A 2 71.19 25.11 -7.31
N SER A 3 70.20 24.28 -7.62
CA SER A 3 68.79 24.59 -7.41
C SER A 3 68.31 23.87 -6.13
N PHE A 4 67.92 24.64 -5.13
CA PHE A 4 67.37 24.15 -3.87
C PHE A 4 65.88 23.81 -4.04
N TYR A 5 65.49 22.56 -3.85
CA TYR A 5 64.08 22.16 -3.65
C TYR A 5 63.72 22.27 -2.16
N ARG A 6 62.79 23.17 -1.86
CA ARG A 6 62.16 23.26 -0.53
C ARG A 6 61.01 22.23 -0.46
N PHE A 7 61.15 21.27 0.44
CA PHE A 7 60.06 20.39 0.87
C PHE A 7 59.16 21.14 1.83
N GLY A 8 57.91 21.40 1.43
CA GLY A 8 56.87 21.86 2.28
C GLY A 8 56.20 20.69 2.99
N LEU A 9 56.25 20.65 4.32
CA LEU A 9 55.48 19.72 5.14
C LEU A 9 54.00 20.12 5.09
N ILE A 10 53.18 19.24 4.47
CA ILE A 10 51.73 19.36 4.57
C ILE A 10 51.28 18.61 5.84
N LEU A 11 50.87 19.38 6.82
CA LEU A 11 50.24 18.89 8.05
C LEU A 11 48.81 18.41 7.67
N VAL A 12 48.61 17.10 7.60
CA VAL A 12 47.28 16.50 7.41
C VAL A 12 46.59 16.47 8.77
N CYS A 13 45.72 17.46 9.04
CA CYS A 13 44.82 17.40 10.18
C CYS A 13 43.77 16.31 9.92
N TRP A 14 43.89 15.18 10.62
CA TRP A 14 42.81 14.20 10.75
C TRP A 14 41.68 14.80 11.60
N LEU A 15 40.66 15.33 10.93
CA LEU A 15 39.38 15.55 11.59
C LEU A 15 38.76 14.17 11.84
N ILE A 16 38.80 13.75 13.11
CA ILE A 16 38.01 12.63 13.61
C ILE A 16 36.54 13.07 13.54
N VAL A 17 35.89 12.78 12.44
CA VAL A 17 34.43 12.83 12.37
C VAL A 17 33.93 11.59 13.10
N GLY A 18 33.60 11.75 14.40
CA GLY A 18 32.87 10.75 15.14
C GLY A 18 31.56 10.41 14.39
N PRO A 19 31.02 9.19 14.56
CA PRO A 19 29.76 8.82 13.94
C PRO A 19 28.61 9.55 14.62
N ASN A 20 28.37 10.80 14.22
CA ASN A 20 27.06 11.42 14.42
C ASN A 20 26.10 10.80 13.40
N SER A 21 25.70 9.56 13.64
CA SER A 21 24.43 9.04 13.13
C SER A 21 23.31 9.76 13.89
N GLY A 22 23.14 11.04 13.58
CA GLY A 22 21.90 11.76 13.87
C GLY A 22 20.79 11.10 13.04
N TRP A 23 20.20 10.07 13.60
CA TRP A 23 18.87 9.66 13.19
C TRP A 23 18.01 10.90 13.39
N ALA A 24 17.57 11.50 12.28
CA ALA A 24 16.56 12.53 12.34
C ALA A 24 15.40 11.89 13.11
N GLN A 25 15.18 12.35 14.34
CA GLN A 25 14.15 11.82 15.22
C GLN A 25 12.83 11.93 14.45
N ALA A 26 12.17 10.80 14.21
CA ALA A 26 10.92 10.77 13.48
C ALA A 26 9.99 11.82 14.10
N ARG A 27 9.43 12.69 13.25
CA ARG A 27 8.59 13.82 13.70
C ARG A 27 7.24 13.37 14.28
N TYR A 28 7.02 12.08 14.45
CA TYR A 28 5.80 11.45 14.99
C TYR A 28 6.18 10.37 16.02
N PRO A 29 5.23 9.92 16.88
CA PRO A 29 5.49 8.88 17.87
C PRO A 29 6.03 7.60 17.26
N ALA A 30 6.89 6.89 17.98
CA ALA A 30 7.45 5.63 17.53
C ALA A 30 6.33 4.62 17.18
N PRO A 31 6.41 3.92 16.03
CA PRO A 31 5.48 2.88 15.68
C PRO A 31 5.54 1.70 16.65
N VAL A 32 4.40 1.07 16.92
CA VAL A 32 4.28 -0.12 17.75
C VAL A 32 3.74 -1.27 16.89
N GLU A 33 4.50 -2.34 16.79
CA GLU A 33 4.09 -3.56 16.07
C GLU A 33 3.30 -4.49 17.00
N GLY A 34 2.42 -5.30 16.40
CA GLY A 34 1.66 -6.33 17.11
C GLY A 34 1.14 -7.40 16.16
N ASP A 35 0.73 -8.50 16.74
CA ASP A 35 0.16 -9.64 16.02
C ASP A 35 -1.23 -9.98 16.58
N PHE A 36 -2.10 -10.46 15.70
CA PHE A 36 -3.42 -10.96 16.04
C PHE A 36 -3.64 -12.32 15.38
N SER A 37 -3.83 -13.35 16.19
CA SER A 37 -4.12 -14.71 15.73
C SER A 37 -5.62 -14.94 15.66
N LEU A 38 -6.10 -15.32 14.50
CA LEU A 38 -7.49 -15.64 14.19
C LEU A 38 -7.61 -17.17 14.06
N PRO A 39 -8.11 -17.88 15.11
CA PRO A 39 -8.28 -19.32 15.03
C PRO A 39 -9.41 -19.69 14.07
N GLN A 40 -9.27 -20.82 13.39
CA GLN A 40 -10.24 -21.38 12.47
C GLN A 40 -10.80 -20.36 11.47
N PHE A 41 -9.89 -19.60 10.83
CA PHE A 41 -10.30 -18.59 9.86
C PHE A 41 -10.82 -19.25 8.58
N ARG A 42 -12.09 -19.05 8.29
CA ARG A 42 -12.75 -19.55 7.10
C ARG A 42 -12.75 -18.51 6.00
N PHE A 43 -12.17 -18.85 4.86
CA PHE A 43 -12.11 -18.01 3.66
C PHE A 43 -13.39 -18.10 2.84
N GLU A 44 -13.62 -17.13 1.97
CA GLU A 44 -14.74 -17.15 1.00
C GLU A 44 -14.67 -18.38 0.06
N SER A 45 -13.48 -18.89 -0.21
CA SER A 45 -13.30 -20.14 -0.95
C SER A 45 -13.91 -21.37 -0.26
N GLY A 46 -14.29 -21.26 1.02
CA GLY A 46 -14.75 -22.34 1.88
C GLY A 46 -13.63 -23.08 2.60
N GLU A 47 -12.38 -22.84 2.24
CA GLU A 47 -11.20 -23.37 2.91
C GLU A 47 -11.04 -22.77 4.30
N THR A 48 -10.37 -23.48 5.20
CA THR A 48 -10.13 -23.02 6.57
C THR A 48 -8.65 -23.13 6.91
N LEU A 49 -8.08 -22.06 7.45
CA LEU A 49 -6.75 -22.07 8.04
C LEU A 49 -6.88 -22.25 9.56
N PRO A 50 -6.20 -23.22 10.18
CA PRO A 50 -6.28 -23.43 11.63
C PRO A 50 -5.98 -22.17 12.43
N VAL A 51 -4.98 -21.38 12.01
CA VAL A 51 -4.65 -20.08 12.58
C VAL A 51 -4.21 -19.14 11.45
N LEU A 52 -4.91 -18.03 11.28
CA LEU A 52 -4.47 -16.91 10.45
C LEU A 52 -3.85 -15.84 11.37
N ASN A 53 -2.58 -15.53 11.17
CA ASN A 53 -1.92 -14.43 11.87
C ASN A 53 -1.97 -13.17 11.02
N VAL A 54 -2.45 -12.09 11.62
CA VAL A 54 -2.47 -10.74 11.03
C VAL A 54 -1.47 -9.89 11.80
N HIS A 55 -0.40 -9.47 11.13
CA HIS A 55 0.54 -8.49 11.66
C HIS A 55 0.03 -7.08 11.42
N TYR A 56 0.31 -6.16 12.35
CA TYR A 56 -0.07 -4.76 12.19
C TYR A 56 0.92 -3.84 12.89
N THR A 57 0.99 -2.61 12.43
CA THR A 57 1.72 -1.52 13.09
C THR A 57 0.73 -0.43 13.48
N THR A 58 0.93 0.19 14.63
CA THR A 58 0.15 1.35 15.05
C THR A 58 1.03 2.55 15.32
N VAL A 59 0.50 3.75 15.08
CA VAL A 59 1.15 5.02 15.40
C VAL A 59 0.16 5.89 16.18
N GLY A 60 0.61 6.47 17.29
CA GLY A 60 -0.23 7.21 18.22
C GLY A 60 -0.90 6.30 19.26
N GLN A 61 -1.84 6.85 20.00
CA GLN A 61 -2.49 6.16 21.11
C GLN A 61 -4.01 6.08 20.94
N ALA A 62 -4.57 4.91 21.26
CA ALA A 62 -6.01 4.70 21.30
C ALA A 62 -6.65 5.56 22.41
N ARG A 63 -7.63 6.36 22.05
CA ARG A 63 -8.48 7.09 22.98
C ARG A 63 -9.80 6.35 23.13
N LYS A 64 -10.16 6.02 24.37
CA LYS A 64 -11.37 5.25 24.67
C LYS A 64 -12.45 6.16 25.24
N ASP A 65 -13.69 5.87 24.88
CA ASP A 65 -14.87 6.45 25.52
C ASP A 65 -15.14 5.84 26.91
N LYS A 66 -16.25 6.25 27.53
CA LYS A 66 -16.66 5.79 28.86
C LYS A 66 -16.98 4.30 28.93
N VAL A 67 -17.26 3.65 27.78
CA VAL A 67 -17.56 2.20 27.70
C VAL A 67 -16.37 1.40 27.15
N GLY A 68 -15.19 2.04 27.05
CA GLY A 68 -13.94 1.38 26.65
C GLY A 68 -13.73 1.22 25.15
N LYS A 69 -14.55 1.82 24.30
CA LYS A 69 -14.42 1.77 22.84
C LYS A 69 -13.46 2.82 22.32
N VAL A 70 -12.60 2.44 21.38
CA VAL A 70 -11.66 3.35 20.71
C VAL A 70 -12.44 4.27 19.76
N THR A 71 -12.19 5.59 19.85
CA THR A 71 -12.94 6.64 19.15
C THR A 71 -12.15 7.44 18.14
N ASN A 72 -10.81 7.27 18.08
CA ASN A 72 -9.92 8.07 17.26
C ASN A 72 -9.13 7.26 16.22
N ALA A 73 -9.64 6.08 15.85
CA ALA A 73 -8.95 5.19 14.92
C ALA A 73 -8.98 5.69 13.48
N VAL A 74 -7.86 5.54 12.79
CA VAL A 74 -7.70 5.70 11.33
C VAL A 74 -7.07 4.42 10.80
N LEU A 75 -7.72 3.78 9.83
CA LEU A 75 -7.21 2.59 9.15
C LEU A 75 -6.59 2.99 7.81
N ILE A 76 -5.35 2.56 7.54
CA ILE A 76 -4.66 2.78 6.26
C ILE A 76 -4.15 1.45 5.72
N MET A 77 -4.59 1.05 4.52
CA MET A 77 -4.29 -0.23 3.89
C MET A 77 -3.36 -0.05 2.69
N HIS A 78 -2.35 -0.93 2.61
CA HIS A 78 -1.28 -0.85 1.61
C HIS A 78 -1.65 -1.47 0.25
N GLY A 79 -0.82 -1.19 -0.78
CA GLY A 79 -0.95 -1.78 -2.11
C GLY A 79 -0.36 -3.19 -2.22
N THR A 80 -0.64 -3.87 -3.34
CA THR A 80 -0.09 -5.18 -3.70
C THR A 80 1.43 -5.19 -3.55
N THR A 81 2.00 -6.28 -3.07
CA THR A 81 3.44 -6.46 -2.74
C THR A 81 3.98 -5.60 -1.59
N GLY A 82 3.14 -4.76 -0.98
CA GLY A 82 3.52 -3.89 0.13
C GLY A 82 3.32 -4.50 1.51
N SER A 83 3.36 -3.63 2.52
CA SER A 83 3.00 -3.92 3.91
C SER A 83 2.67 -2.61 4.63
N GLY A 84 2.20 -2.64 5.87
CA GLY A 84 1.98 -1.45 6.68
C GLY A 84 3.22 -0.58 6.85
N GLN A 85 4.40 -1.18 6.78
CA GLN A 85 5.70 -0.47 6.84
C GLN A 85 5.88 0.54 5.69
N ALA A 86 5.23 0.36 4.55
CA ALA A 86 5.32 1.29 3.41
C ALA A 86 4.88 2.72 3.77
N PHE A 87 4.04 2.87 4.79
CA PHE A 87 3.53 4.17 5.23
C PHE A 87 4.40 4.87 6.29
N LEU A 88 5.44 4.23 6.82
CA LEU A 88 6.26 4.79 7.90
C LEU A 88 7.42 5.68 7.40
N GLY A 89 7.63 5.77 6.10
CA GLY A 89 8.69 6.59 5.53
C GLY A 89 8.39 8.10 5.58
N GLU A 90 9.46 8.91 5.41
CA GLU A 90 9.39 10.37 5.41
C GLU A 90 8.41 10.92 4.37
N LEU A 91 8.29 10.24 3.23
CA LEU A 91 7.41 10.65 2.15
C LEU A 91 5.92 10.62 2.56
N PHE A 92 5.51 9.67 3.39
CA PHE A 92 4.11 9.48 3.83
C PHE A 92 3.91 9.89 5.28
N ALA A 93 4.45 9.14 6.24
CA ALA A 93 4.31 9.44 7.67
C ALA A 93 4.91 10.78 8.06
N GLY A 94 6.07 11.15 7.50
CA GLY A 94 6.71 12.44 7.77
C GLY A 94 5.87 13.64 7.34
N ARG A 95 4.85 13.44 6.48
CA ARG A 95 3.93 14.47 6.00
C ARG A 95 2.54 14.40 6.61
N LEU A 96 2.16 13.28 7.23
CA LEU A 96 0.80 13.09 7.73
C LEU A 96 0.69 12.89 9.23
N PHE A 97 1.70 12.29 9.90
CA PHE A 97 1.55 11.80 11.27
C PHE A 97 2.20 12.70 12.32
N GLY A 98 2.97 13.71 11.93
CA GLY A 98 3.62 14.64 12.84
C GLY A 98 2.64 15.63 13.50
N PRO A 99 3.09 16.37 14.53
CA PRO A 99 2.29 17.36 15.24
C PRO A 99 1.68 18.41 14.30
N GLY A 100 0.36 18.59 14.37
CA GLY A 100 -0.38 19.53 13.55
C GLY A 100 -0.62 19.10 12.11
N GLN A 101 -0.11 17.94 11.69
CA GLN A 101 -0.37 17.38 10.37
C GLN A 101 -1.78 16.73 10.30
N LEU A 102 -2.21 16.35 9.10
CA LEU A 102 -3.60 15.95 8.83
C LEU A 102 -4.04 14.70 9.61
N LEU A 103 -3.15 13.75 9.80
CA LEU A 103 -3.37 12.53 10.59
C LEU A 103 -2.44 12.50 11.82
N ASP A 104 -2.29 13.65 12.46
CA ASP A 104 -1.47 13.86 13.66
C ASP A 104 -1.65 12.71 14.67
N ALA A 105 -0.59 11.94 14.89
CA ALA A 105 -0.60 10.78 15.77
C ALA A 105 -0.75 11.13 17.27
N ALA A 106 -0.68 12.41 17.64
CA ALA A 106 -1.12 12.86 18.96
C ALA A 106 -2.64 12.92 19.09
N LYS A 107 -3.37 12.97 17.97
CA LYS A 107 -4.85 13.02 17.92
C LYS A 107 -5.44 11.69 17.50
N TYR A 108 -4.84 11.03 16.51
CA TYR A 108 -5.34 9.81 15.89
C TYR A 108 -4.55 8.58 16.32
N TYR A 109 -5.23 7.46 16.36
CA TYR A 109 -4.67 6.13 16.47
C TYR A 109 -4.64 5.51 15.07
N VAL A 110 -3.50 5.65 14.39
CA VAL A 110 -3.29 5.16 13.03
C VAL A 110 -2.96 3.67 13.07
N ILE A 111 -3.70 2.86 12.33
CA ILE A 111 -3.58 1.41 12.27
C ILE A 111 -3.20 1.02 10.83
N LEU A 112 -2.08 0.32 10.70
CA LEU A 112 -1.43 -0.08 9.44
C LEU A 112 -1.29 -1.62 9.44
N PRO A 113 -2.32 -2.38 9.04
CA PRO A 113 -2.22 -3.83 8.98
C PRO A 113 -1.37 -4.27 7.79
N ASP A 114 -0.71 -5.41 7.93
CA ASP A 114 -0.24 -6.22 6.82
C ASP A 114 -1.39 -7.11 6.35
N ALA A 115 -1.79 -6.99 5.09
CA ALA A 115 -2.86 -7.81 4.53
C ALA A 115 -2.50 -9.30 4.51
N ILE A 116 -3.49 -10.19 4.43
CA ILE A 116 -3.26 -11.62 4.20
C ILE A 116 -2.37 -11.80 2.98
N GLY A 117 -1.36 -12.63 3.07
CA GLY A 117 -0.41 -12.87 1.98
C GLY A 117 0.71 -11.83 1.86
N HIS A 118 0.81 -10.87 2.79
CA HIS A 118 1.75 -9.76 2.71
C HIS A 118 2.53 -9.56 4.03
N GLY A 119 3.64 -8.85 3.95
CA GLY A 119 4.44 -8.44 5.09
C GLY A 119 4.78 -9.58 6.05
N LYS A 120 4.45 -9.41 7.32
CA LYS A 120 4.62 -10.42 8.37
C LYS A 120 3.34 -11.22 8.66
N SER A 121 2.20 -10.93 7.99
CA SER A 121 0.98 -11.72 8.08
C SER A 121 1.14 -13.10 7.46
N SER A 122 0.24 -14.04 7.78
CA SER A 122 0.22 -15.39 7.18
C SER A 122 0.17 -15.32 5.66
N LYS A 123 1.05 -16.09 5.01
CA LYS A 123 1.25 -16.08 3.56
C LYS A 123 1.77 -17.43 3.04
N PRO A 124 1.66 -17.71 1.74
CA PRO A 124 2.13 -18.97 1.13
C PRO A 124 3.55 -19.36 1.51
N SER A 125 4.49 -18.42 1.49
CA SER A 125 5.90 -18.67 1.81
C SER A 125 6.16 -19.08 3.27
N ASN A 126 5.18 -18.98 4.16
CA ASN A 126 5.30 -19.44 5.55
C ASN A 126 5.20 -20.98 5.71
N GLY A 127 5.27 -21.76 4.62
CA GLY A 127 5.34 -23.20 4.65
C GLY A 127 4.28 -23.93 3.82
N LEU A 128 3.07 -23.38 3.72
CA LEU A 128 1.98 -24.02 2.96
C LEU A 128 2.15 -23.87 1.44
N ARG A 129 2.93 -22.90 0.96
CA ARG A 129 3.19 -22.68 -0.45
C ARG A 129 1.87 -22.60 -1.24
N MET A 130 1.73 -23.37 -2.33
CA MET A 130 0.50 -23.41 -3.15
C MET A 130 -0.67 -24.17 -2.49
N GLN A 131 -0.49 -24.71 -1.29
CA GLN A 131 -1.57 -25.24 -0.46
C GLN A 131 -2.15 -24.21 0.51
N PHE A 132 -1.63 -22.98 0.52
CA PHE A 132 -2.23 -21.89 1.29
C PHE A 132 -3.65 -21.64 0.75
N PRO A 133 -4.67 -21.40 1.61
CA PRO A 133 -6.02 -21.10 1.17
C PRO A 133 -6.07 -19.92 0.22
N LYS A 134 -6.90 -20.02 -0.82
CA LYS A 134 -7.09 -18.91 -1.75
C LYS A 134 -7.93 -17.83 -1.10
N TYR A 135 -7.30 -16.69 -0.86
CA TYR A 135 -7.94 -15.53 -0.26
C TYR A 135 -8.34 -14.47 -1.29
N THR A 136 -9.26 -13.62 -0.89
CA THR A 136 -9.82 -12.50 -1.67
C THR A 136 -9.65 -11.18 -0.92
N TYR A 137 -9.99 -10.07 -1.55
CA TYR A 137 -10.04 -8.77 -0.85
C TYR A 137 -11.12 -8.75 0.23
N ASP A 138 -12.21 -9.49 0.06
CA ASP A 138 -13.25 -9.65 1.08
C ASP A 138 -12.73 -10.36 2.32
N ASP A 139 -11.87 -11.38 2.16
CA ASP A 139 -11.18 -12.05 3.27
C ASP A 139 -10.20 -11.11 4.00
N MET A 140 -9.45 -10.28 3.25
CA MET A 140 -8.56 -9.27 3.83
C MET A 140 -9.34 -8.25 4.65
N VAL A 141 -10.45 -7.75 4.12
CA VAL A 141 -11.34 -6.81 4.82
C VAL A 141 -11.95 -7.45 6.06
N LEU A 142 -12.39 -8.71 6.00
CA LEU A 142 -12.88 -9.46 7.15
C LEU A 142 -11.81 -9.60 8.24
N ALA A 143 -10.58 -9.97 7.86
CA ALA A 143 -9.47 -10.11 8.79
C ALA A 143 -9.13 -8.78 9.48
N ASN A 144 -9.11 -7.68 8.72
CA ASN A 144 -8.90 -6.34 9.25
C ASN A 144 -10.06 -5.88 10.15
N TYR A 145 -11.32 -6.18 9.80
CA TYR A 145 -12.48 -5.88 10.64
C TYR A 145 -12.37 -6.59 12.00
N ARG A 146 -11.98 -7.86 12.00
CA ARG A 146 -11.78 -8.64 13.22
C ARG A 146 -10.58 -8.13 14.04
N LEU A 147 -9.48 -7.74 13.38
CA LEU A 147 -8.36 -7.08 14.05
C LEU A 147 -8.81 -5.81 14.78
N LEU A 148 -9.59 -4.96 14.13
CA LEU A 148 -10.07 -3.71 14.72
C LEU A 148 -11.00 -3.97 15.89
N THR A 149 -11.98 -4.84 15.71
CA THR A 149 -13.06 -5.05 16.69
C THR A 149 -12.67 -5.96 17.85
N GLU A 150 -12.00 -7.08 17.58
CA GLU A 150 -11.70 -8.11 18.58
C GLU A 150 -10.36 -7.86 19.30
N LYS A 151 -9.34 -7.35 18.60
CA LYS A 151 -8.01 -7.12 19.19
C LYS A 151 -7.82 -5.69 19.69
N LEU A 152 -8.20 -4.70 18.88
CA LEU A 152 -7.91 -3.29 19.17
C LEU A 152 -9.06 -2.55 19.85
N GLY A 153 -10.24 -3.16 19.95
CA GLY A 153 -11.41 -2.56 20.61
C GLY A 153 -11.99 -1.35 19.85
N VAL A 154 -11.73 -1.26 18.54
CA VAL A 154 -12.25 -0.22 17.67
C VAL A 154 -13.67 -0.59 17.25
N ALA A 155 -14.65 0.24 17.59
CA ALA A 155 -16.03 0.05 17.17
C ALA A 155 -16.42 0.95 15.98
N HIS A 156 -15.62 1.98 15.71
CA HIS A 156 -15.87 2.94 14.64
C HIS A 156 -14.55 3.64 14.29
N THR A 157 -14.33 3.95 13.01
CA THR A 157 -13.14 4.66 12.55
C THR A 157 -13.48 6.07 12.07
N ARG A 158 -12.58 7.01 12.30
CA ARG A 158 -12.67 8.35 11.73
C ARG A 158 -12.48 8.33 10.21
N LEU A 159 -11.56 7.48 9.75
CA LEU A 159 -11.21 7.35 8.33
C LEU A 159 -10.79 5.91 8.04
N VAL A 160 -11.28 5.36 6.94
CA VAL A 160 -10.72 4.19 6.28
C VAL A 160 -10.16 4.66 4.94
N MET A 161 -8.87 4.47 4.73
CA MET A 161 -8.22 4.80 3.47
C MET A 161 -7.25 3.70 3.04
N GLY A 162 -6.92 3.68 1.76
CA GLY A 162 -5.97 2.73 1.26
C GLY A 162 -5.47 3.10 -0.13
N THR A 163 -4.36 2.49 -0.53
CA THR A 163 -3.68 2.77 -1.78
C THR A 163 -3.69 1.53 -2.67
N SER A 164 -4.04 1.66 -3.96
CA SER A 164 -4.06 0.55 -4.92
C SER A 164 -4.94 -0.62 -4.43
N MET A 165 -4.36 -1.77 -4.07
CA MET A 165 -5.07 -2.87 -3.44
C MET A 165 -5.85 -2.40 -2.19
N GLY A 166 -5.20 -1.67 -1.28
CA GLY A 166 -5.89 -1.09 -0.12
C GLY A 166 -6.97 -0.07 -0.50
N GLY A 167 -6.83 0.62 -1.64
CA GLY A 167 -7.89 1.44 -2.23
C GLY A 167 -9.08 0.58 -2.66
N MET A 168 -8.83 -0.58 -3.28
CA MET A 168 -9.88 -1.56 -3.61
C MET A 168 -10.54 -2.13 -2.35
N GLU A 169 -9.77 -2.46 -1.32
CA GLU A 169 -10.32 -2.86 -0.02
C GLU A 169 -11.17 -1.75 0.62
N THR A 170 -10.81 -0.46 0.43
CA THR A 170 -11.58 0.67 0.95
C THR A 170 -13.00 0.72 0.36
N TRP A 171 -13.18 0.39 -0.93
CA TRP A 171 -14.50 0.25 -1.53
C TRP A 171 -15.29 -0.90 -0.88
N VAL A 172 -14.63 -2.06 -0.64
CA VAL A 172 -15.24 -3.21 0.04
C VAL A 172 -15.68 -2.86 1.46
N TRP A 173 -14.85 -2.16 2.22
CA TRP A 173 -15.20 -1.63 3.55
C TRP A 173 -16.48 -0.80 3.52
N GLY A 174 -16.62 0.07 2.52
CA GLY A 174 -17.74 0.98 2.40
C GLY A 174 -19.09 0.30 2.31
N TYR A 175 -19.21 -0.79 1.57
CA TYR A 175 -20.48 -1.49 1.42
C TYR A 175 -20.67 -2.66 2.41
N LYS A 176 -19.60 -3.30 2.88
CA LYS A 176 -19.72 -4.39 3.86
C LYS A 176 -19.99 -3.88 5.28
N TYR A 177 -19.39 -2.76 5.64
CA TYR A 177 -19.50 -2.18 6.99
C TYR A 177 -19.92 -0.70 6.94
N PRO A 178 -21.08 -0.35 6.32
CA PRO A 178 -21.43 1.01 5.95
C PRO A 178 -21.57 1.99 7.12
N ASP A 179 -21.74 1.48 8.34
CA ASP A 179 -21.88 2.28 9.57
C ASP A 179 -20.60 2.33 10.42
N PHE A 180 -19.49 1.73 9.94
CA PHE A 180 -18.27 1.57 10.73
C PHE A 180 -17.30 2.75 10.63
N MET A 181 -17.51 3.71 9.73
CA MET A 181 -16.58 4.82 9.50
C MET A 181 -17.32 6.15 9.24
N ASP A 182 -16.61 7.26 9.57
CA ASP A 182 -17.06 8.60 9.22
C ASP A 182 -16.73 8.99 7.77
N ALA A 183 -15.67 8.44 7.21
CA ALA A 183 -15.16 8.80 5.89
C ALA A 183 -14.39 7.65 5.23
N LEU A 184 -14.43 7.59 3.89
CA LEU A 184 -13.72 6.64 3.03
C LEU A 184 -12.85 7.38 2.01
N MET A 185 -11.58 6.95 1.84
CA MET A 185 -10.68 7.56 0.86
C MET A 185 -9.89 6.49 0.08
N PRO A 186 -10.49 5.89 -0.97
CA PRO A 186 -9.77 5.02 -1.87
C PRO A 186 -8.85 5.82 -2.80
N LEU A 187 -7.55 5.46 -2.87
CA LEU A 187 -6.57 6.05 -3.77
C LEU A 187 -6.11 5.02 -4.80
N ALA A 188 -5.89 5.47 -6.04
CA ALA A 188 -5.36 4.69 -7.15
C ALA A 188 -6.10 3.35 -7.36
N SER A 189 -7.43 3.40 -7.42
CA SER A 189 -8.29 2.21 -7.59
C SER A 189 -9.58 2.54 -8.34
N LEU A 190 -10.18 1.51 -8.94
CA LEU A 190 -11.47 1.60 -9.60
C LEU A 190 -12.49 0.71 -8.89
N PRO A 191 -13.77 1.14 -8.77
CA PRO A 191 -14.81 0.38 -8.06
C PRO A 191 -15.56 -0.60 -8.98
N VAL A 192 -14.84 -1.27 -9.85
CA VAL A 192 -15.39 -2.25 -10.80
C VAL A 192 -14.54 -3.51 -10.85
N GLU A 193 -15.05 -4.56 -11.45
CA GLU A 193 -14.28 -5.75 -11.78
C GLU A 193 -12.99 -5.38 -12.50
N ILE A 194 -11.89 -6.04 -12.12
CA ILE A 194 -10.60 -5.84 -12.78
C ILE A 194 -10.60 -6.52 -14.13
N ALA A 195 -10.68 -5.72 -15.17
CA ALA A 195 -10.74 -6.14 -16.57
C ALA A 195 -9.63 -5.48 -17.41
N GLY A 196 -9.68 -5.68 -18.73
CA GLY A 196 -8.79 -5.06 -19.69
C GLY A 196 -7.30 -5.25 -19.36
N ARG A 197 -6.49 -4.20 -19.59
CA ARG A 197 -5.03 -4.25 -19.40
C ARG A 197 -4.61 -4.61 -17.98
N ASN A 198 -5.36 -4.15 -16.96
CA ASN A 198 -5.04 -4.48 -15.57
C ASN A 198 -5.19 -6.00 -15.32
N ARG A 199 -6.26 -6.64 -15.82
CA ARG A 199 -6.42 -8.10 -15.72
C ARG A 199 -5.37 -8.85 -16.54
N MET A 200 -5.05 -8.36 -17.73
CA MET A 200 -4.00 -8.95 -18.57
C MET A 200 -2.64 -8.92 -17.85
N LEU A 201 -2.27 -7.78 -17.25
CA LEU A 201 -1.06 -7.67 -16.44
C LEU A 201 -1.00 -8.73 -15.33
N ARG A 202 -2.08 -8.87 -14.55
CA ARG A 202 -2.15 -9.85 -13.45
C ARG A 202 -2.00 -11.28 -13.96
N LYS A 203 -2.67 -11.60 -15.06
CA LYS A 203 -2.58 -12.92 -15.69
C LYS A 203 -1.16 -13.18 -16.22
N MET A 204 -0.57 -12.22 -16.94
CA MET A 204 0.81 -12.33 -17.44
C MET A 204 1.82 -12.55 -16.31
N ALA A 205 1.70 -11.80 -15.23
CA ALA A 205 2.59 -11.93 -14.09
C ALA A 205 2.52 -13.32 -13.43
N ILE A 206 1.31 -13.86 -13.28
CA ILE A 206 1.09 -15.22 -12.76
C ILE A 206 1.66 -16.26 -13.73
N ASP A 207 1.35 -16.14 -15.03
CA ASP A 207 1.78 -17.11 -16.05
C ASP A 207 3.30 -17.14 -16.19
N LEU A 208 3.97 -15.99 -16.20
CA LEU A 208 5.44 -15.91 -16.28
C LEU A 208 6.11 -16.70 -15.16
N ILE A 209 5.59 -16.61 -13.94
CA ILE A 209 6.11 -17.38 -12.82
C ILE A 209 5.81 -18.88 -12.99
N GLN A 210 4.57 -19.24 -13.38
CA GLN A 210 4.16 -20.63 -13.53
C GLN A 210 4.83 -21.34 -14.71
N MET A 211 5.21 -20.60 -15.74
CA MET A 211 5.95 -21.13 -16.90
C MET A 211 7.44 -21.33 -16.62
N ASP A 212 7.99 -20.76 -15.55
CA ASP A 212 9.38 -20.98 -15.18
C ASP A 212 9.57 -22.42 -14.68
N PRO A 213 10.44 -23.24 -15.33
CA PRO A 213 10.68 -24.64 -14.89
C PRO A 213 11.16 -24.74 -13.44
N GLU A 214 11.86 -23.71 -12.92
CA GLU A 214 12.33 -23.70 -11.54
C GLU A 214 11.22 -23.46 -10.51
N TRP A 215 10.03 -23.01 -10.93
CA TRP A 215 8.88 -22.84 -10.03
C TRP A 215 8.37 -24.18 -9.48
N LYS A 216 8.42 -25.26 -10.27
CA LYS A 216 8.10 -26.64 -9.83
C LYS A 216 6.74 -26.77 -9.14
N GLY A 217 5.70 -26.12 -9.68
CA GLY A 217 4.37 -26.11 -9.06
C GLY A 217 4.33 -25.42 -7.68
N GLY A 218 5.27 -24.55 -7.39
CA GLY A 218 5.41 -23.87 -6.10
C GLY A 218 6.32 -24.59 -5.10
N ALA A 219 6.92 -25.73 -5.48
CA ALA A 219 7.77 -26.54 -4.58
C ALA A 219 9.28 -26.26 -4.75
N TYR A 220 9.64 -25.04 -5.21
CA TYR A 220 11.04 -24.63 -5.40
C TYR A 220 11.82 -24.56 -4.07
N ALA A 221 13.12 -24.82 -4.14
CA ALA A 221 14.06 -24.59 -3.04
C ALA A 221 14.71 -23.19 -3.14
N THR A 222 14.92 -22.71 -4.36
CA THR A 222 15.38 -21.35 -4.67
C THR A 222 14.36 -20.67 -5.56
N GLN A 223 14.21 -19.34 -5.43
CA GLN A 223 13.22 -18.58 -6.21
C GLN A 223 13.36 -18.82 -7.72
N PRO A 224 12.23 -18.99 -8.46
CA PRO A 224 12.23 -19.07 -9.93
C PRO A 224 12.51 -17.68 -10.51
N LYS A 225 13.80 -17.33 -10.58
CA LYS A 225 14.24 -15.95 -10.86
C LYS A 225 13.84 -15.46 -12.25
N THR A 226 13.78 -16.32 -13.24
CA THR A 226 13.42 -15.93 -14.61
C THR A 226 11.98 -15.48 -14.70
N GLY A 227 11.07 -16.33 -14.25
CA GLY A 227 9.63 -16.03 -14.24
C GLY A 227 9.28 -14.85 -13.33
N LEU A 228 9.83 -14.83 -12.12
CA LEU A 228 9.61 -13.74 -11.17
C LEU A 228 10.15 -12.41 -11.70
N SER A 229 11.32 -12.39 -12.37
CA SER A 229 11.87 -11.19 -12.99
C SER A 229 10.99 -10.66 -14.12
N GLY A 230 10.43 -11.54 -14.95
CA GLY A 230 9.47 -11.17 -15.99
C GLY A 230 8.20 -10.55 -15.41
N ALA A 231 7.64 -11.16 -14.35
CA ALA A 231 6.46 -10.65 -13.65
C ALA A 231 6.71 -9.27 -13.04
N ILE A 232 7.87 -9.09 -12.37
CA ILE A 232 8.30 -7.80 -11.81
C ILE A 232 8.46 -6.74 -12.90
N SER A 233 9.06 -7.08 -14.05
CA SER A 233 9.24 -6.16 -15.17
C SER A 233 7.92 -5.64 -15.71
N SER A 234 6.95 -6.51 -15.86
CA SER A 234 5.59 -6.15 -16.29
C SER A 234 4.93 -5.18 -15.30
N LEU A 235 5.11 -5.43 -13.99
CA LEU A 235 4.59 -4.55 -12.93
C LEU A 235 5.27 -3.18 -12.96
N ILE A 236 6.60 -3.13 -13.05
CA ILE A 236 7.37 -1.87 -13.12
C ILE A 236 6.87 -1.02 -14.28
N PHE A 237 6.70 -1.62 -15.45
CA PHE A 237 6.26 -0.91 -16.66
C PHE A 237 4.85 -0.32 -16.49
N MET A 238 3.90 -1.10 -15.97
CA MET A 238 2.51 -0.66 -15.80
C MET A 238 2.32 0.37 -14.68
N THR A 239 3.15 0.36 -13.66
CA THR A 239 3.01 1.26 -12.51
C THR A 239 3.80 2.56 -12.65
N SER A 240 4.74 2.63 -13.59
CA SER A 240 5.54 3.84 -13.84
C SER A 240 4.80 4.86 -14.69
N SER A 241 5.26 6.11 -14.62
CA SER A 241 4.82 7.20 -15.50
C SER A 241 5.85 7.43 -16.61
N PRO A 242 5.43 7.54 -17.88
CA PRO A 242 6.36 7.87 -18.99
C PRO A 242 7.15 9.15 -18.74
N LYS A 243 6.49 10.22 -18.27
CA LYS A 243 7.12 11.50 -17.97
C LYS A 243 8.18 11.37 -16.87
N GLN A 244 7.84 10.70 -15.78
CA GLN A 244 8.77 10.46 -14.67
C GLN A 244 9.99 9.64 -15.14
N MET A 245 9.76 8.55 -15.88
CA MET A 245 10.85 7.70 -16.37
C MET A 245 11.77 8.46 -17.32
N GLN A 246 11.22 9.28 -18.22
CA GLN A 246 12.02 10.11 -19.12
C GLN A 246 12.87 11.13 -18.35
N ASN A 247 12.34 11.72 -17.27
CA ASN A 247 13.09 12.68 -16.45
C ASN A 247 14.20 11.99 -15.61
N LEU A 248 13.93 10.80 -15.07
CA LEU A 248 14.88 10.07 -14.22
C LEU A 248 15.97 9.37 -15.04
N ALA A 249 15.66 8.93 -16.26
CA ALA A 249 16.52 8.09 -17.08
C ALA A 249 16.46 8.54 -18.55
N PRO A 250 16.95 9.76 -18.87
CA PRO A 250 16.83 10.37 -20.20
C PRO A 250 17.79 9.78 -21.25
N THR A 251 18.72 8.90 -20.87
CA THR A 251 19.60 8.19 -21.81
C THR A 251 19.36 6.69 -21.79
N ARG A 252 19.80 5.98 -22.81
CA ARG A 252 19.71 4.51 -22.90
C ARG A 252 20.35 3.85 -21.68
N GLU A 253 21.57 4.24 -21.36
CA GLU A 253 22.38 3.67 -20.28
C GLU A 253 21.69 3.89 -18.91
N LEU A 254 21.12 5.06 -18.68
CA LEU A 254 20.38 5.35 -17.44
C LEU A 254 19.07 4.55 -17.37
N ALA A 255 18.38 4.37 -18.50
CA ALA A 255 17.13 3.60 -18.53
C ALA A 255 17.39 2.11 -18.24
N GLU A 256 18.41 1.52 -18.84
CA GLU A 256 18.82 0.13 -18.59
C GLU A 256 19.28 -0.07 -17.13
N ALA A 257 20.09 0.85 -16.60
CA ALA A 257 20.54 0.81 -15.21
C ALA A 257 19.36 0.98 -14.20
N ALA A 258 18.42 1.86 -14.48
CA ALA A 258 17.22 2.06 -13.63
C ALA A 258 16.34 0.81 -13.58
N LEU A 259 16.14 0.16 -14.74
CA LEU A 259 15.41 -1.11 -14.81
C LEU A 259 16.11 -2.19 -14.00
N ALA A 260 17.41 -2.43 -14.24
CA ALA A 260 18.20 -3.44 -13.56
C ALA A 260 18.21 -3.23 -12.02
N LYS A 261 18.38 -1.99 -11.55
CA LYS A 261 18.36 -1.63 -10.14
C LYS A 261 17.00 -1.94 -9.51
N THR A 262 15.92 -1.61 -10.20
CA THR A 262 14.56 -1.80 -9.68
C THR A 262 14.21 -3.29 -9.62
N GLN A 263 14.53 -4.05 -10.67
CA GLN A 263 14.38 -5.51 -10.70
C GLN A 263 15.15 -6.18 -9.57
N ALA A 264 16.42 -5.86 -9.37
CA ALA A 264 17.25 -6.44 -8.30
C ALA A 264 16.65 -6.20 -6.91
N ARG A 265 16.11 -4.99 -6.66
CA ARG A 265 15.45 -4.66 -5.40
C ARG A 265 14.24 -5.55 -5.13
N PHE A 266 13.35 -5.73 -6.12
CA PHE A 266 12.16 -6.55 -5.97
C PHE A 266 12.48 -8.04 -5.86
N LEU A 267 13.43 -8.54 -6.65
CA LEU A 267 13.88 -9.94 -6.58
C LEU A 267 14.46 -10.31 -5.21
N GLY A 268 15.07 -9.33 -4.52
CA GLY A 268 15.61 -9.53 -3.17
C GLY A 268 14.54 -9.55 -2.05
N SER A 269 13.29 -9.17 -2.35
CA SER A 269 12.25 -8.99 -1.34
C SER A 269 10.95 -9.78 -1.58
N LEU A 270 10.73 -10.29 -2.80
CA LEU A 270 9.50 -10.98 -3.18
C LEU A 270 9.68 -12.49 -3.26
N ASP A 271 8.66 -13.22 -2.87
CA ASP A 271 8.51 -14.67 -3.05
C ASP A 271 7.53 -14.95 -4.20
N ALA A 272 7.85 -15.92 -5.06
CA ALA A 272 7.06 -16.21 -6.25
C ALA A 272 5.65 -16.73 -5.92
N ASN A 273 5.49 -17.56 -4.90
CA ASN A 273 4.17 -18.05 -4.50
C ASN A 273 3.34 -16.93 -3.86
N ASP A 274 3.95 -16.11 -2.99
CA ASP A 274 3.28 -14.95 -2.41
C ASP A 274 2.80 -14.01 -3.51
N PHE A 275 3.64 -13.75 -4.52
CA PHE A 275 3.31 -12.89 -5.66
C PHE A 275 2.11 -13.40 -6.46
N ILE A 276 2.07 -14.73 -6.78
CA ILE A 276 0.92 -15.34 -7.46
C ILE A 276 -0.37 -15.09 -6.67
N TYR A 277 -0.36 -15.37 -5.37
CA TYR A 277 -1.54 -15.20 -4.52
C TYR A 277 -1.97 -13.75 -4.40
N GLN A 278 -1.02 -12.82 -4.23
CA GLN A 278 -1.29 -11.38 -4.14
C GLN A 278 -1.98 -10.83 -5.39
N PHE A 279 -1.57 -11.29 -6.57
CA PHE A 279 -2.18 -10.88 -7.83
C PHE A 279 -3.51 -11.60 -8.12
N ASP A 280 -3.66 -12.85 -7.68
CA ASP A 280 -4.90 -13.62 -7.84
C ASP A 280 -6.00 -13.22 -6.85
N ALA A 281 -5.67 -12.64 -5.70
CA ALA A 281 -6.63 -12.22 -4.67
C ALA A 281 -7.74 -11.29 -5.19
N SER A 282 -7.48 -10.60 -6.29
CA SER A 282 -8.42 -9.67 -6.92
C SER A 282 -9.44 -10.32 -7.86
N ARG A 283 -9.42 -11.64 -8.04
CA ARG A 283 -10.21 -12.32 -9.08
C ARG A 283 -11.73 -12.19 -8.92
N THR A 284 -12.21 -12.00 -7.70
CA THR A 284 -13.63 -11.84 -7.37
C THR A 284 -14.02 -10.40 -7.04
N TYR A 285 -13.08 -9.47 -7.11
CA TYR A 285 -13.33 -8.08 -6.77
C TYR A 285 -14.31 -7.43 -7.76
N THR A 286 -15.50 -7.06 -7.27
CA THR A 286 -16.56 -6.42 -8.06
C THR A 286 -17.49 -5.55 -7.20
N PRO A 287 -17.07 -4.37 -6.71
CA PRO A 287 -17.90 -3.53 -5.83
C PRO A 287 -19.02 -2.79 -6.55
N ALA A 288 -19.00 -2.66 -7.89
CA ALA A 288 -19.94 -1.86 -8.65
C ALA A 288 -21.44 -2.11 -8.32
N PRO A 289 -21.91 -3.35 -8.11
CA PRO A 289 -23.30 -3.60 -7.72
C PRO A 289 -23.68 -3.10 -6.32
N HIS A 290 -22.70 -2.79 -5.48
CA HIS A 290 -22.88 -2.47 -4.06
C HIS A 290 -22.64 -0.99 -3.71
N LEU A 291 -22.26 -0.16 -4.69
CA LEU A 291 -21.84 1.23 -4.45
C LEU A 291 -22.93 2.07 -3.79
N ALA A 292 -24.22 1.82 -4.10
CA ALA A 292 -25.34 2.51 -3.49
C ALA A 292 -25.52 2.21 -1.99
N ALA A 293 -24.93 1.13 -1.48
CA ALA A 293 -24.97 0.76 -0.05
C ALA A 293 -23.94 1.53 0.78
N ILE A 294 -23.00 2.23 0.17
CA ILE A 294 -21.99 3.04 0.87
C ILE A 294 -22.66 4.28 1.48
N LYS A 295 -22.71 4.36 2.80
CA LYS A 295 -23.37 5.45 3.53
C LYS A 295 -22.43 6.60 3.87
N ALA A 296 -21.17 6.28 4.20
CA ALA A 296 -20.17 7.27 4.55
C ALA A 296 -19.81 8.17 3.37
N PRO A 297 -19.49 9.45 3.59
CA PRO A 297 -18.82 10.26 2.58
C PRO A 297 -17.59 9.56 2.03
N LEU A 298 -17.40 9.63 0.70
CA LEU A 298 -16.30 8.96 0.00
C LEU A 298 -15.62 9.92 -0.95
N LEU A 299 -14.29 10.03 -0.82
CA LEU A 299 -13.42 10.80 -1.70
C LEU A 299 -12.44 9.86 -2.43
N ALA A 300 -12.69 9.57 -3.69
CA ALA A 300 -11.78 8.79 -4.53
C ALA A 300 -10.78 9.70 -5.24
N LEU A 301 -9.48 9.28 -5.27
CA LEU A 301 -8.44 10.00 -5.99
C LEU A 301 -7.62 9.07 -6.87
N ASN A 302 -7.47 9.43 -8.15
CA ASN A 302 -6.56 8.79 -9.09
C ASN A 302 -5.69 9.83 -9.79
N SER A 303 -4.55 9.40 -10.34
CA SER A 303 -3.65 10.28 -11.10
C SER A 303 -3.90 10.13 -12.59
N ALA A 304 -3.85 11.24 -13.33
CA ALA A 304 -4.08 11.24 -14.78
C ALA A 304 -2.99 10.53 -15.59
N ASP A 305 -1.84 10.24 -14.99
CA ASP A 305 -0.76 9.44 -15.58
C ASP A 305 -0.72 7.98 -15.08
N ASP A 306 -1.76 7.52 -14.35
CA ASP A 306 -1.86 6.14 -13.85
C ASP A 306 -2.28 5.18 -14.97
N GLN A 307 -1.37 4.31 -15.39
CA GLN A 307 -1.62 3.31 -16.44
C GLN A 307 -2.30 2.02 -15.92
N VAL A 308 -2.39 1.85 -14.60
CA VAL A 308 -3.14 0.75 -13.97
C VAL A 308 -4.63 1.08 -13.91
N ASN A 309 -4.97 2.35 -13.66
CA ASN A 309 -6.32 2.88 -13.60
C ASN A 309 -6.46 4.08 -14.56
N PRO A 310 -6.35 3.87 -15.88
CA PRO A 310 -6.25 4.95 -16.84
C PRO A 310 -7.56 5.75 -16.94
N PRO A 311 -7.50 7.09 -16.85
CA PRO A 311 -8.69 7.94 -16.80
C PRO A 311 -9.50 7.93 -18.09
N GLU A 312 -8.88 7.64 -19.24
CA GLU A 312 -9.55 7.55 -20.54
C GLU A 312 -10.66 6.49 -20.62
N LEU A 313 -10.73 5.58 -19.64
CA LEU A 313 -11.82 4.61 -19.54
C LEU A 313 -13.15 5.23 -19.06
N GLY A 314 -13.13 6.43 -18.45
CA GLY A 314 -14.32 7.12 -17.95
C GLY A 314 -15.08 6.35 -16.84
N ILE A 315 -14.45 5.35 -16.24
CA ILE A 315 -15.09 4.46 -15.24
C ILE A 315 -15.41 5.24 -13.97
N MET A 316 -14.47 6.01 -13.44
CA MET A 316 -14.69 6.73 -12.18
C MET A 316 -15.78 7.78 -12.29
N GLU A 317 -15.83 8.51 -13.39
CA GLU A 317 -16.85 9.54 -13.67
C GLU A 317 -18.28 8.95 -13.73
N THR A 318 -18.38 7.67 -14.10
CA THR A 318 -19.64 6.94 -14.16
C THR A 318 -19.99 6.33 -12.81
N GLU A 319 -19.07 5.59 -12.22
CA GLU A 319 -19.33 4.78 -11.03
C GLU A 319 -19.48 5.61 -9.75
N ILE A 320 -18.76 6.71 -9.62
CA ILE A 320 -18.84 7.56 -8.41
C ILE A 320 -20.25 8.12 -8.20
N LYS A 321 -21.03 8.32 -9.26
CA LYS A 321 -22.42 8.80 -9.20
C LYS A 321 -23.38 7.83 -8.51
N LYS A 322 -22.99 6.56 -8.39
CA LYS A 322 -23.75 5.53 -7.69
C LYS A 322 -23.55 5.56 -6.19
N VAL A 323 -22.50 6.26 -5.71
CA VAL A 323 -22.21 6.44 -4.28
C VAL A 323 -22.96 7.68 -3.78
N PRO A 324 -23.90 7.59 -2.83
CA PRO A 324 -24.77 8.71 -2.43
C PRO A 324 -24.02 9.98 -2.00
N LYS A 325 -22.85 9.83 -1.39
CA LYS A 325 -21.97 10.94 -0.95
C LYS A 325 -20.57 10.79 -1.55
N GLY A 326 -20.51 10.32 -2.81
CA GLY A 326 -19.27 10.08 -3.53
C GLY A 326 -18.74 11.34 -4.21
N ARG A 327 -17.43 11.55 -4.11
CA ARG A 327 -16.67 12.59 -4.83
C ARG A 327 -15.45 11.96 -5.46
N TYR A 328 -15.11 12.37 -6.68
CA TYR A 328 -13.91 11.94 -7.38
C TYR A 328 -13.02 13.11 -7.74
N ILE A 329 -11.72 12.94 -7.59
CA ILE A 329 -10.68 13.87 -8.01
C ILE A 329 -9.70 13.12 -8.93
N LEU A 330 -9.54 13.61 -10.13
CA LEU A 330 -8.46 13.25 -11.03
C LEU A 330 -7.30 14.23 -10.85
N LEU A 331 -6.21 13.75 -10.28
CA LEU A 331 -5.01 14.56 -10.06
C LEU A 331 -4.33 14.83 -11.41
N PRO A 332 -4.05 16.09 -11.78
CA PRO A 332 -3.41 16.41 -13.04
C PRO A 332 -1.97 15.92 -13.09
N ILE A 333 -1.46 15.65 -14.30
CA ILE A 333 -0.06 15.30 -14.53
C ILE A 333 0.83 16.49 -14.19
N THR A 334 1.82 16.28 -13.33
CA THR A 334 2.82 17.28 -12.93
C THR A 334 4.22 16.67 -12.95
N ASP A 335 5.24 17.43 -12.61
CA ASP A 335 6.60 16.89 -12.40
C ASP A 335 6.74 16.04 -11.12
N LEU A 336 5.75 16.12 -10.23
CA LEU A 336 5.71 15.36 -8.98
C LEU A 336 4.94 14.05 -9.10
N THR A 337 4.08 13.90 -10.12
CA THR A 337 3.30 12.66 -10.31
C THR A 337 4.18 11.54 -10.85
N THR A 338 3.89 10.32 -10.43
CA THR A 338 4.71 9.13 -10.68
C THR A 338 3.87 7.95 -11.19
N GLY A 339 2.83 8.24 -11.96
CA GLY A 339 1.90 7.23 -12.44
C GLY A 339 1.10 6.63 -11.29
N HIS A 340 1.01 5.31 -11.25
CA HIS A 340 0.32 4.61 -10.18
C HIS A 340 0.88 4.95 -8.78
N GLY A 341 2.19 5.18 -8.68
CA GLY A 341 2.87 5.53 -7.43
C GLY A 341 2.52 6.90 -6.84
N THR A 342 1.79 7.78 -7.55
CA THR A 342 1.38 9.11 -7.08
C THR A 342 0.62 9.06 -5.75
N HIS A 343 -0.14 7.99 -5.49
CA HIS A 343 -0.86 7.77 -4.24
C HIS A 343 0.04 7.76 -2.99
N SER A 344 1.34 7.45 -3.14
CA SER A 344 2.29 7.37 -2.02
C SER A 344 2.84 8.73 -1.59
N ASN A 345 2.50 9.81 -2.30
CA ASN A 345 3.02 11.16 -2.01
C ASN A 345 1.93 12.14 -1.57
N PRO A 346 1.67 12.26 -0.25
CA PRO A 346 0.67 13.19 0.30
C PRO A 346 0.89 14.67 -0.06
N ALA A 347 2.09 15.06 -0.49
CA ALA A 347 2.32 16.44 -0.96
C ALA A 347 1.46 16.81 -2.18
N ILE A 348 1.01 15.80 -2.95
CA ILE A 348 0.22 16.01 -4.17
C ILE A 348 -1.28 16.11 -3.85
N TRP A 349 -1.76 15.35 -2.88
CA TRP A 349 -3.18 15.19 -2.61
C TRP A 349 -3.63 15.55 -1.18
N GLY A 350 -2.70 15.95 -0.32
CA GLY A 350 -3.01 16.23 1.10
C GLY A 350 -4.00 17.37 1.30
N ASN A 351 -4.04 18.38 0.41
CA ASN A 351 -5.04 19.45 0.45
C ASN A 351 -6.47 18.92 0.28
N TYR A 352 -6.69 17.92 -0.58
CA TYR A 352 -8.00 17.28 -0.74
C TYR A 352 -8.39 16.46 0.49
N LEU A 353 -7.43 15.77 1.13
CA LEU A 353 -7.66 15.10 2.41
C LEU A 353 -8.03 16.12 3.50
N GLN A 354 -7.35 17.26 3.59
CA GLN A 354 -7.66 18.31 4.55
C GLN A 354 -9.09 18.83 4.40
N GLU A 355 -9.47 19.19 3.19
CA GLU A 355 -10.84 19.62 2.87
C GLU A 355 -11.86 18.55 3.26
N PHE A 356 -11.60 17.31 2.88
CA PHE A 356 -12.48 16.18 3.14
C PHE A 356 -12.65 15.87 4.64
N LEU A 357 -11.56 15.91 5.41
CA LEU A 357 -11.62 15.74 6.86
C LEU A 357 -12.43 16.85 7.52
N THR A 358 -12.28 18.09 7.05
CA THR A 358 -13.08 19.24 7.56
C THR A 358 -14.57 19.07 7.25
N GLN A 359 -14.92 18.71 6.02
CA GLN A 359 -16.31 18.49 5.59
C GLN A 359 -17.01 17.33 6.28
N THR A 360 -16.25 16.31 6.71
CA THR A 360 -16.76 15.12 7.37
C THR A 360 -16.61 15.16 8.89
N GLU A 361 -16.15 16.28 9.46
CA GLU A 361 -16.11 16.45 10.91
C GLU A 361 -17.54 16.56 11.45
N LYS A 362 -17.92 15.64 12.34
CA LYS A 362 -19.23 15.70 13.00
C LYS A 362 -19.23 16.91 13.93
N SER A 363 -20.25 17.75 13.82
CA SER A 363 -20.53 18.77 14.82
C SER A 363 -20.65 18.06 16.19
N LYS A 364 -19.82 18.47 17.14
CA LYS A 364 -19.80 17.95 18.51
C LYS A 364 -21.07 18.30 19.24
#